data_f9ef2c0ef37cb5b1cd8fa7ab73cd4cfd
#
_entry.id   f9ef2c0ef37cb5b1cd8fa7ab73cd4cfd
#
_cell.length_a   1.000
_cell.length_b   1.000
_cell.length_c   1.000
_cell.angle_alpha   90.00
_cell.angle_beta   90.00
_cell.angle_gamma   90.00
#
_symmetry.space_group_name_H-M   'P 1'
#
loop_
_entity.id
_entity.type
_entity.pdbx_description
1 polymer ?
#
loop_
_entity_poly.entity_id
_entity_poly.type
_entity_poly.pdbx_seq_one_letter_code
_entity_poly.pdbx_strand_id
1 'polypeptide(L)'
;MSKLWQSDEELFALTRQELFVAVVGDIMDKLGFLHQFLPPQIQPLAPHMVVLGRAMPVLEADVFESVSAHSTDAVMRKPFGLMLEALDDLKPHEVYICTGASPRYALWGELMSTRAIKLGAAGAVLDGYLRDTKGILALDFPAFAYGSYAQDQGPRGKVVDFRCPLEMHGVRINPGDIIFGDVDGVCVIPQQAEEEIFVKAVEKARGEKTVQKAIEAGMAAAEAFRTFGIM
;
A
#
# COMPACT_ATOMS: atom_id res chain seq x y z
N MET A 1 22.57 -20.09 -6.49
CA MET A 1 21.99 -19.13 -7.44
C MET A 1 22.35 -17.73 -6.97
N SER A 2 22.71 -16.81 -7.87
CA SER A 2 22.89 -15.40 -7.47
C SER A 2 21.54 -14.84 -7.03
N LYS A 3 21.51 -14.09 -5.91
CA LYS A 3 20.32 -13.38 -5.48
C LYS A 3 19.84 -12.46 -6.61
N LEU A 4 18.53 -12.40 -6.86
CA LEU A 4 17.96 -11.54 -7.90
C LEU A 4 18.08 -10.04 -7.57
N TRP A 5 18.21 -9.69 -6.30
CA TRP A 5 18.43 -8.34 -5.78
C TRP A 5 19.25 -8.39 -4.49
N GLN A 6 19.86 -7.26 -4.11
CA GLN A 6 20.68 -7.13 -2.90
C GLN A 6 20.23 -5.97 -1.99
N SER A 7 19.33 -5.11 -2.50
CA SER A 7 18.77 -3.98 -1.75
C SER A 7 17.28 -3.79 -2.08
N ASP A 8 16.60 -3.00 -1.27
CA ASP A 8 15.21 -2.60 -1.53
C ASP A 8 15.08 -1.84 -2.85
N GLU A 9 16.05 -0.99 -3.21
CA GLU A 9 16.05 -0.27 -4.47
C GLU A 9 16.05 -1.23 -5.67
N GLU A 10 16.90 -2.25 -5.62
CA GLU A 10 16.99 -3.27 -6.68
C GLU A 10 15.70 -4.10 -6.75
N LEU A 11 15.17 -4.53 -5.60
CA LEU A 11 13.90 -5.26 -5.54
C LEU A 11 12.74 -4.43 -6.12
N PHE A 12 12.62 -3.18 -5.69
CA PHE A 12 11.53 -2.31 -6.15
C PHE A 12 11.66 -1.93 -7.62
N ALA A 13 12.88 -1.75 -8.12
CA ALA A 13 13.11 -1.55 -9.55
C ALA A 13 12.71 -2.78 -10.38
N LEU A 14 13.13 -3.98 -9.96
CA LEU A 14 12.75 -5.24 -10.58
C LEU A 14 11.22 -5.45 -10.58
N THR A 15 10.58 -5.20 -9.43
CA THR A 15 9.13 -5.33 -9.26
C THR A 15 8.38 -4.40 -10.20
N ARG A 16 8.74 -3.11 -10.26
CA ARG A 16 8.10 -2.15 -11.19
C ARG A 16 8.29 -2.52 -12.66
N GLN A 17 9.38 -3.20 -13.01
CA GLN A 17 9.68 -3.57 -14.39
C GLN A 17 8.95 -4.84 -14.84
N GLU A 18 8.80 -5.81 -13.95
CA GLU A 18 8.39 -7.17 -14.34
C GLU A 18 7.08 -7.63 -13.73
N LEU A 19 6.63 -7.05 -12.61
CA LEU A 19 5.52 -7.57 -11.82
C LEU A 19 4.33 -6.60 -11.79
N PHE A 20 3.18 -7.16 -11.46
CA PHE A 20 1.93 -6.48 -11.16
C PHE A 20 1.26 -7.20 -9.97
N VAL A 21 0.32 -6.52 -9.30
CA VAL A 21 -0.24 -6.99 -8.03
C VAL A 21 -0.87 -8.38 -8.15
N ALA A 22 -1.59 -8.66 -9.23
CA ALA A 22 -2.27 -9.94 -9.39
C ALA A 22 -1.29 -11.13 -9.48
N VAL A 23 -0.15 -11.01 -10.17
CA VAL A 23 0.83 -12.12 -10.24
C VAL A 23 1.49 -12.40 -8.89
N VAL A 24 1.72 -11.36 -8.08
CA VAL A 24 2.23 -11.51 -6.71
C VAL A 24 1.18 -12.18 -5.83
N GLY A 25 -0.09 -11.78 -5.96
CA GLY A 25 -1.22 -12.40 -5.28
C GLY A 25 -1.35 -13.89 -5.55
N ASP A 26 -1.25 -14.29 -6.80
CA ASP A 26 -1.30 -15.71 -7.19
C ASP A 26 -0.18 -16.55 -6.54
N ILE A 27 0.98 -15.95 -6.34
CA ILE A 27 2.08 -16.64 -5.64
C ILE A 27 1.81 -16.71 -4.14
N MET A 28 1.29 -15.63 -3.55
CA MET A 28 0.90 -15.63 -2.14
C MET A 28 -0.13 -16.72 -1.85
N ASP A 29 -1.16 -16.84 -2.70
CA ASP A 29 -2.18 -17.89 -2.58
C ASP A 29 -1.57 -19.29 -2.65
N LYS A 30 -0.67 -19.54 -3.60
CA LYS A 30 0.04 -20.82 -3.72
C LYS A 30 0.91 -21.17 -2.52
N LEU A 31 1.41 -20.15 -1.81
CA LEU A 31 2.21 -20.32 -0.60
C LEU A 31 1.36 -20.34 0.69
N GLY A 32 0.04 -20.24 0.58
CA GLY A 32 -0.90 -20.30 1.71
C GLY A 32 -1.15 -18.96 2.40
N PHE A 33 -0.69 -17.85 1.82
CA PHE A 33 -0.98 -16.49 2.30
C PHE A 33 -2.29 -15.97 1.69
N LEU A 34 -3.44 -16.49 2.16
CA LEU A 34 -4.75 -16.29 1.56
C LEU A 34 -5.45 -14.97 1.96
N HIS A 35 -4.88 -14.20 2.88
CA HIS A 35 -5.51 -12.98 3.43
C HIS A 35 -4.51 -11.81 3.40
N GLN A 36 -4.05 -11.45 2.20
CA GLN A 36 -3.02 -10.43 2.00
C GLN A 36 -3.50 -9.23 1.17
N PHE A 37 -4.73 -9.28 0.64
CA PHE A 37 -5.30 -8.17 -0.11
C PHE A 37 -6.11 -7.24 0.78
N LEU A 38 -5.84 -5.95 0.66
CA LEU A 38 -6.67 -4.91 1.26
C LEU A 38 -8.04 -4.82 0.57
N PRO A 39 -9.03 -4.18 1.21
CA PRO A 39 -10.37 -4.05 0.63
C PRO A 39 -10.34 -3.40 -0.76
N PRO A 40 -11.16 -3.89 -1.72
CA PRO A 40 -11.13 -3.44 -3.11
C PRO A 40 -11.59 -1.98 -3.29
N GLN A 41 -12.18 -1.34 -2.27
CA GLN A 41 -12.47 0.08 -2.27
C GLN A 41 -11.25 0.97 -2.08
N ILE A 42 -10.11 0.44 -1.63
CA ILE A 42 -8.83 1.14 -1.60
C ILE A 42 -8.25 1.12 -3.00
N GLN A 43 -8.43 2.22 -3.72
CA GLN A 43 -8.07 2.36 -5.12
C GLN A 43 -7.04 3.48 -5.33
N PRO A 44 -6.18 3.39 -6.35
CA PRO A 44 -5.28 4.48 -6.70
C PRO A 44 -6.06 5.73 -7.10
N LEU A 45 -5.57 6.90 -6.70
CA LEU A 45 -6.18 8.18 -7.07
C LEU A 45 -6.17 8.42 -8.59
N ALA A 46 -5.20 7.85 -9.29
CA ALA A 46 -5.16 7.78 -10.75
C ALA A 46 -4.68 6.39 -11.20
N PRO A 47 -5.21 5.85 -12.33
CA PRO A 47 -4.94 4.46 -12.75
C PRO A 47 -3.47 4.11 -13.02
N HIS A 48 -2.62 5.10 -13.27
CA HIS A 48 -1.19 4.89 -13.51
C HIS A 48 -0.36 4.84 -12.21
N MET A 49 -0.95 5.21 -11.07
CA MET A 49 -0.22 5.23 -9.81
C MET A 49 0.08 3.83 -9.32
N VAL A 50 1.33 3.61 -8.93
CA VAL A 50 1.82 2.38 -8.32
C VAL A 50 2.46 2.72 -6.99
N VAL A 51 1.97 2.14 -5.90
CA VAL A 51 2.62 2.21 -4.60
C VAL A 51 3.44 0.95 -4.36
N LEU A 52 4.71 1.11 -4.00
CA LEU A 52 5.61 -0.01 -3.70
C LEU A 52 6.69 0.44 -2.73
N GLY A 53 6.68 -0.13 -1.54
CA GLY A 53 7.64 0.23 -0.48
C GLY A 53 7.39 -0.49 0.83
N ARG A 54 8.19 -0.15 1.84
CA ARG A 54 8.10 -0.71 3.20
C ARG A 54 6.95 -0.06 3.98
N ALA A 55 6.16 -0.86 4.65
CA ALA A 55 5.06 -0.38 5.47
C ALA A 55 5.56 0.47 6.65
N MET A 56 5.06 1.67 6.77
CA MET A 56 5.07 2.49 7.99
C MET A 56 3.63 2.61 8.47
N PRO A 57 3.18 1.68 9.35
CA PRO A 57 1.80 1.62 9.79
C PRO A 57 1.47 2.74 10.77
N VAL A 58 0.25 3.28 10.66
CA VAL A 58 -0.26 4.39 11.46
C VAL A 58 -1.65 4.05 11.97
N LEU A 59 -1.82 4.12 13.27
CA LEU A 59 -3.10 3.88 13.95
C LEU A 59 -3.84 5.18 14.17
N GLU A 60 -5.02 5.28 13.59
CA GLU A 60 -5.96 6.39 13.76
C GLU A 60 -7.05 6.03 14.77
N ALA A 61 -7.69 7.04 15.34
CA ALA A 61 -8.90 6.89 16.13
C ALA A 61 -9.84 8.06 15.94
N ASP A 62 -11.14 7.77 15.90
CA ASP A 62 -12.17 8.79 15.97
C ASP A 62 -12.18 9.46 17.34
N VAL A 63 -12.33 10.78 17.36
CA VAL A 63 -12.42 11.56 18.58
C VAL A 63 -13.51 12.63 18.47
N PHE A 64 -13.97 13.09 19.63
CA PHE A 64 -14.75 14.31 19.72
C PHE A 64 -13.87 15.40 20.30
N GLU A 65 -13.66 16.50 19.58
CA GLU A 65 -12.75 17.56 20.00
C GLU A 65 -13.06 18.10 21.40
N SER A 66 -14.34 18.26 21.74
CA SER A 66 -14.77 18.70 23.06
C SER A 66 -14.37 17.73 24.19
N VAL A 67 -14.19 16.44 23.88
CA VAL A 67 -13.76 15.41 24.84
C VAL A 67 -12.24 15.30 24.86
N SER A 68 -11.59 15.43 23.72
CA SER A 68 -10.13 15.30 23.60
C SER A 68 -9.37 16.39 24.37
N ALA A 69 -9.92 17.60 24.46
CA ALA A 69 -9.34 18.70 25.25
C ALA A 69 -9.22 18.38 26.76
N HIS A 70 -10.06 17.51 27.27
CA HIS A 70 -10.09 17.08 28.67
C HIS A 70 -9.48 15.68 28.91
N SER A 71 -8.91 15.07 27.87
CA SER A 71 -8.26 13.78 28.00
C SER A 71 -7.07 13.83 28.96
N THR A 72 -6.88 12.78 29.76
CA THR A 72 -5.67 12.61 30.56
C THR A 72 -4.45 12.24 29.73
N ASP A 73 -4.67 11.69 28.50
CA ASP A 73 -3.62 11.34 27.55
C ASP A 73 -3.10 12.59 26.84
N ALA A 74 -1.77 12.78 26.86
CA ALA A 74 -1.12 13.92 26.22
C ALA A 74 -1.26 13.90 24.69
N VAL A 75 -1.27 12.72 24.07
CA VAL A 75 -1.46 12.56 22.62
C VAL A 75 -2.84 13.05 22.21
N MET A 76 -3.87 12.67 22.97
CA MET A 76 -5.24 13.06 22.69
C MET A 76 -5.48 14.57 22.81
N ARG A 77 -4.64 15.31 23.56
CA ARG A 77 -4.72 16.77 23.66
C ARG A 77 -4.05 17.52 22.50
N LYS A 78 -3.19 16.83 21.69
CA LYS A 78 -2.58 17.45 20.49
C LYS A 78 -3.65 17.62 19.40
N PRO A 79 -3.58 18.67 18.55
CA PRO A 79 -4.57 18.91 17.49
C PRO A 79 -4.81 17.70 16.54
N PHE A 80 -3.76 17.01 16.14
CA PHE A 80 -3.80 15.84 15.23
C PHE A 80 -3.26 14.55 15.88
N GLY A 81 -3.10 14.53 17.22
CA GLY A 81 -2.39 13.44 17.88
C GLY A 81 -0.92 13.38 17.45
N LEU A 82 -0.47 12.22 17.01
CA LEU A 82 0.90 11.97 16.53
C LEU A 82 1.06 12.10 14.99
N MET A 83 0.06 12.64 14.27
CA MET A 83 0.07 12.69 12.81
C MET A 83 1.31 13.39 12.24
N LEU A 84 1.71 14.53 12.82
CA LEU A 84 2.86 15.28 12.33
C LEU A 84 4.17 14.56 12.64
N GLU A 85 4.28 13.94 13.80
CA GLU A 85 5.42 13.12 14.18
C GLU A 85 5.54 11.88 13.26
N ALA A 86 4.44 11.20 12.98
CA ALA A 86 4.40 10.06 12.07
C ALA A 86 4.82 10.47 10.64
N LEU A 87 4.30 11.61 10.16
CA LEU A 87 4.65 12.13 8.84
C LEU A 87 6.15 12.50 8.75
N ASP A 88 6.70 13.16 9.78
CA ASP A 88 8.10 13.56 9.81
C ASP A 88 9.07 12.39 10.01
N ASP A 89 8.60 11.27 10.55
CA ASP A 89 9.41 10.06 10.76
C ASP A 89 9.52 9.14 9.53
N LEU A 90 8.77 9.41 8.44
CA LEU A 90 8.89 8.66 7.19
C LEU A 90 10.33 8.60 6.69
N LYS A 91 10.73 7.42 6.20
CA LYS A 91 12.03 7.17 5.59
C LYS A 91 11.88 6.96 4.08
N PRO A 92 12.99 7.06 3.30
CA PRO A 92 12.97 6.69 1.89
C PRO A 92 12.39 5.30 1.67
N HIS A 93 11.59 5.16 0.61
CA HIS A 93 10.89 3.93 0.23
C HIS A 93 9.84 3.42 1.21
N GLU A 94 9.47 4.18 2.23
CA GLU A 94 8.34 3.81 3.08
C GLU A 94 6.99 4.23 2.49
N VAL A 95 5.96 3.47 2.83
CA VAL A 95 4.56 3.74 2.54
C VAL A 95 3.85 4.06 3.84
N TYR A 96 3.29 5.27 3.94
CA TYR A 96 2.38 5.63 5.03
C TYR A 96 1.09 4.82 4.85
N ILE A 97 0.80 3.90 5.76
CA ILE A 97 -0.41 3.08 5.69
C ILE A 97 -1.20 3.22 6.99
N CYS A 98 -2.45 3.72 6.90
CA CYS A 98 -3.23 4.01 8.10
C CYS A 98 -4.63 3.38 8.09
N THR A 99 -5.08 2.99 9.28
CA THR A 99 -6.41 2.45 9.59
C THR A 99 -6.86 2.85 10.99
N GLY A 100 -8.12 2.56 11.33
CA GLY A 100 -8.71 2.80 12.66
C GLY A 100 -9.66 3.99 12.71
N ALA A 101 -9.67 4.83 11.68
CA ALA A 101 -10.61 5.93 11.54
C ALA A 101 -11.93 5.47 10.91
N SER A 102 -13.04 6.14 11.25
CA SER A 102 -14.27 6.02 10.47
C SER A 102 -14.16 6.79 9.15
N PRO A 103 -14.86 6.36 8.08
CA PRO A 103 -14.82 7.04 6.78
C PRO A 103 -15.68 8.31 6.76
N ARG A 104 -15.49 9.20 7.74
CA ARG A 104 -16.26 10.45 7.89
C ARG A 104 -15.42 11.72 7.68
N TYR A 105 -14.13 11.56 7.40
CA TYR A 105 -13.18 12.64 7.14
C TYR A 105 -12.00 12.12 6.33
N ALA A 106 -11.23 13.04 5.77
CA ALA A 106 -10.03 12.72 5.01
C ALA A 106 -8.82 12.54 5.93
N LEU A 107 -8.04 11.50 5.65
CA LEU A 107 -6.84 11.10 6.40
C LEU A 107 -5.54 11.65 5.80
N TRP A 108 -5.61 12.20 4.58
CA TRP A 108 -4.46 12.62 3.81
C TRP A 108 -4.78 13.84 2.95
N GLY A 109 -3.75 14.64 2.64
CA GLY A 109 -3.90 15.82 1.80
C GLY A 109 -2.60 16.22 1.08
N GLU A 110 -2.66 17.32 0.31
CA GLU A 110 -1.54 17.83 -0.51
C GLU A 110 -0.28 18.15 0.32
N LEU A 111 -0.43 18.81 1.48
CA LEU A 111 0.71 19.19 2.32
C LEU A 111 1.43 17.94 2.88
N MET A 112 0.68 16.90 3.24
CA MET A 112 1.26 15.64 3.66
C MET A 112 2.01 14.96 2.51
N SER A 113 1.44 14.94 1.29
CA SER A 113 2.10 14.43 0.08
C SER A 113 3.40 15.20 -0.21
N THR A 114 3.37 16.53 -0.12
CA THR A 114 4.55 17.38 -0.32
C THR A 114 5.68 17.03 0.66
N ARG A 115 5.33 16.82 1.94
CA ARG A 115 6.31 16.42 2.95
C ARG A 115 6.83 15.00 2.72
N ALA A 116 5.96 14.05 2.40
CA ALA A 116 6.31 12.66 2.12
C ALA A 116 7.28 12.55 0.93
N ILE A 117 7.02 13.27 -0.16
CA ILE A 117 7.94 13.36 -1.31
C ILE A 117 9.32 13.85 -0.86
N LYS A 118 9.37 14.90 -0.04
CA LYS A 118 10.64 15.45 0.44
C LYS A 118 11.46 14.47 1.27
N LEU A 119 10.78 13.53 1.93
CA LEU A 119 11.40 12.46 2.71
C LEU A 119 11.74 11.21 1.88
N GLY A 120 11.33 11.17 0.60
CA GLY A 120 11.54 10.02 -0.28
C GLY A 120 10.55 8.87 -0.04
N ALA A 121 9.42 9.11 0.60
CA ALA A 121 8.38 8.12 0.80
C ALA A 121 7.80 7.66 -0.54
N ALA A 122 7.39 6.38 -0.60
CA ALA A 122 6.93 5.73 -1.82
C ALA A 122 5.44 5.95 -2.11
N GLY A 123 4.65 6.38 -1.13
CA GLY A 123 3.23 6.62 -1.29
C GLY A 123 2.45 6.58 0.02
N ALA A 124 1.12 6.67 -0.09
CA ALA A 124 0.19 6.56 1.02
C ALA A 124 -0.95 5.59 0.68
N VAL A 125 -1.35 4.75 1.65
CA VAL A 125 -2.49 3.82 1.57
C VAL A 125 -3.40 4.07 2.76
N LEU A 126 -4.66 4.39 2.49
CA LEU A 126 -5.58 4.94 3.48
C LEU A 126 -6.84 4.07 3.58
N ASP A 127 -7.12 3.58 4.76
CA ASP A 127 -8.42 2.96 5.10
C ASP A 127 -9.49 4.06 5.29
N GLY A 128 -9.73 4.83 4.25
CA GLY A 128 -10.60 6.00 4.28
C GLY A 128 -10.42 6.92 3.07
N TYR A 129 -10.72 8.19 3.26
CA TYR A 129 -10.69 9.20 2.20
C TYR A 129 -9.44 10.09 2.26
N LEU A 130 -9.15 10.73 1.13
CA LEU A 130 -8.19 11.83 1.03
C LEU A 130 -8.87 13.14 0.58
N ARG A 131 -8.17 14.26 0.73
CA ARG A 131 -8.61 15.57 0.23
C ARG A 131 -7.49 16.26 -0.56
N ASP A 132 -7.76 17.46 -1.06
CA ASP A 132 -6.80 18.22 -1.88
C ASP A 132 -6.36 17.46 -3.14
N THR A 133 -7.28 16.64 -3.68
CA THR A 133 -7.07 15.71 -4.79
C THR A 133 -6.33 16.32 -5.96
N LYS A 134 -6.68 17.56 -6.36
CA LYS A 134 -6.05 18.26 -7.48
C LYS A 134 -4.55 18.50 -7.23
N GLY A 135 -4.18 18.85 -6.00
CA GLY A 135 -2.79 19.06 -5.59
C GLY A 135 -2.01 17.75 -5.58
N ILE A 136 -2.59 16.67 -5.02
CA ILE A 136 -1.95 15.34 -4.99
C ILE A 136 -1.70 14.83 -6.42
N LEU A 137 -2.69 14.98 -7.33
CA LEU A 137 -2.53 14.63 -8.75
C LEU A 137 -1.45 15.45 -9.44
N ALA A 138 -1.34 16.75 -9.13
CA ALA A 138 -0.30 17.60 -9.69
C ALA A 138 1.12 17.23 -9.20
N LEU A 139 1.21 16.69 -7.99
CA LEU A 139 2.46 16.18 -7.41
C LEU A 139 2.82 14.77 -7.93
N ASP A 140 1.90 14.09 -8.58
CA ASP A 140 1.99 12.68 -9.00
C ASP A 140 2.42 11.75 -7.85
N PHE A 141 1.97 12.03 -6.62
CA PHE A 141 2.28 11.24 -5.45
C PHE A 141 1.35 10.04 -5.35
N PRO A 142 1.87 8.78 -5.32
CA PRO A 142 1.05 7.59 -5.24
C PRO A 142 0.20 7.58 -3.97
N ALA A 143 -1.12 7.75 -4.12
CA ALA A 143 -2.08 7.76 -3.03
C ALA A 143 -3.24 6.81 -3.35
N PHE A 144 -3.53 5.91 -2.42
CA PHE A 144 -4.57 4.89 -2.50
C PHE A 144 -5.57 5.09 -1.37
N ALA A 145 -6.85 5.19 -1.70
CA ALA A 145 -7.90 5.55 -0.76
C ALA A 145 -9.27 5.09 -1.26
N TYR A 146 -10.31 5.30 -0.46
CA TYR A 146 -11.72 5.13 -0.90
C TYR A 146 -12.17 6.19 -1.91
N GLY A 147 -11.36 7.22 -2.14
CA GLY A 147 -11.65 8.36 -2.99
C GLY A 147 -11.48 9.69 -2.26
N SER A 148 -12.11 10.73 -2.82
CA SER A 148 -11.96 12.11 -2.33
C SER A 148 -13.11 12.49 -1.40
N TYR A 149 -12.80 13.12 -0.26
CA TYR A 149 -13.78 13.70 0.66
C TYR A 149 -13.18 14.92 1.36
N ALA A 150 -13.82 16.07 1.24
CA ALA A 150 -13.26 17.37 1.69
C ALA A 150 -13.27 17.58 3.22
N GLN A 151 -13.94 16.72 3.99
CA GLN A 151 -14.10 16.88 5.42
C GLN A 151 -12.76 16.76 6.17
N ASP A 152 -12.44 17.76 7.00
CA ASP A 152 -11.20 17.80 7.77
C ASP A 152 -11.13 16.78 8.91
N GLN A 153 -9.95 16.23 9.14
CA GLN A 153 -9.64 15.32 10.26
C GLN A 153 -9.63 16.06 11.61
N GLY A 154 -9.10 17.29 11.67
CA GLY A 154 -8.73 17.99 12.89
C GLY A 154 -9.67 17.81 14.10
N PRO A 155 -11.00 18.11 13.98
CA PRO A 155 -11.94 17.95 15.09
C PRO A 155 -12.51 16.51 15.24
N ARG A 156 -12.09 15.54 14.40
CA ARG A 156 -12.78 14.23 14.26
C ARG A 156 -11.90 13.03 14.48
N GLY A 157 -10.62 13.14 14.22
CA GLY A 157 -9.69 12.01 14.29
C GLY A 157 -8.29 12.42 14.71
N LYS A 158 -7.56 11.46 15.26
CA LYS A 158 -6.16 11.63 15.68
C LYS A 158 -5.37 10.39 15.43
N VAL A 159 -4.12 10.56 15.01
CA VAL A 159 -3.14 9.48 15.07
C VAL A 159 -2.81 9.22 16.53
N VAL A 160 -3.00 7.98 16.97
CA VAL A 160 -2.75 7.56 18.36
C VAL A 160 -1.45 6.78 18.53
N ASP A 161 -1.00 6.12 17.45
CA ASP A 161 0.29 5.42 17.43
C ASP A 161 0.79 5.27 15.96
N PHE A 162 2.06 4.99 15.77
CA PHE A 162 2.64 4.67 14.48
C PHE A 162 3.84 3.73 14.64
N ARG A 163 4.27 3.08 13.54
CA ARG A 163 5.25 1.99 13.54
C ARG A 163 4.85 0.82 14.45
N CYS A 164 3.56 0.64 14.65
CA CYS A 164 3.00 -0.48 15.39
C CYS A 164 2.34 -1.48 14.43
N PRO A 165 2.27 -2.78 14.76
CA PRO A 165 1.50 -3.72 13.97
C PRO A 165 0.02 -3.32 13.93
N LEU A 166 -0.59 -3.42 12.75
CA LEU A 166 -2.00 -3.12 12.52
C LEU A 166 -2.73 -4.35 11.99
N GLU A 167 -4.05 -4.30 12.08
CA GLU A 167 -4.95 -5.11 11.28
C GLU A 167 -5.88 -4.19 10.48
N MET A 168 -5.91 -4.35 9.17
CA MET A 168 -6.80 -3.62 8.26
C MET A 168 -7.72 -4.62 7.57
N HIS A 169 -8.98 -4.68 7.98
CA HIS A 169 -10.00 -5.59 7.43
C HIS A 169 -9.55 -7.06 7.38
N GLY A 170 -8.92 -7.55 8.45
CA GLY A 170 -8.43 -8.93 8.55
C GLY A 170 -7.03 -9.17 7.97
N VAL A 171 -6.42 -8.16 7.35
CA VAL A 171 -5.03 -8.21 6.86
C VAL A 171 -4.11 -7.66 7.94
N ARG A 172 -3.18 -8.48 8.40
CA ARG A 172 -2.14 -8.04 9.34
C ARG A 172 -1.04 -7.32 8.59
N ILE A 173 -0.62 -6.16 9.11
CA ILE A 173 0.43 -5.30 8.57
C ILE A 173 1.45 -5.05 9.67
N ASN A 174 2.68 -5.50 9.49
CA ASN A 174 3.76 -5.20 10.43
C ASN A 174 4.66 -4.10 9.83
N PRO A 175 5.31 -3.28 10.68
CA PRO A 175 6.34 -2.36 10.18
C PRO A 175 7.38 -3.10 9.35
N GLY A 176 7.65 -2.60 8.14
CA GLY A 176 8.62 -3.18 7.22
C GLY A 176 8.09 -4.25 6.26
N ASP A 177 6.84 -4.75 6.40
CA ASP A 177 6.20 -5.54 5.35
C ASP A 177 6.18 -4.74 4.04
N ILE A 178 6.17 -5.41 2.88
CA ILE A 178 6.09 -4.68 1.62
C ILE A 178 4.63 -4.42 1.26
N ILE A 179 4.32 -3.17 0.97
CA ILE A 179 3.05 -2.74 0.40
C ILE A 179 3.24 -2.61 -1.10
N PHE A 180 2.44 -3.34 -1.88
CA PHE A 180 2.42 -3.25 -3.32
C PHE A 180 0.99 -3.03 -3.81
N GLY A 181 0.78 -1.95 -4.55
CA GLY A 181 -0.52 -1.58 -5.09
C GLY A 181 -0.43 -1.01 -6.49
N ASP A 182 -1.39 -1.40 -7.32
CA ASP A 182 -1.63 -0.90 -8.67
C ASP A 182 -3.14 -0.72 -8.91
N VAL A 183 -3.56 -0.61 -10.17
CA VAL A 183 -4.97 -0.42 -10.53
C VAL A 183 -5.88 -1.58 -10.11
N ASP A 184 -5.35 -2.77 -9.89
CA ASP A 184 -6.11 -3.97 -9.48
C ASP A 184 -6.33 -4.04 -7.96
N GLY A 185 -5.59 -3.23 -7.18
CA GLY A 185 -5.72 -3.19 -5.72
C GLY A 185 -4.39 -3.12 -4.99
N VAL A 186 -4.41 -3.42 -3.69
CA VAL A 186 -3.23 -3.35 -2.82
C VAL A 186 -3.08 -4.67 -2.08
N CYS A 187 -1.86 -5.21 -2.08
CA CYS A 187 -1.51 -6.36 -1.27
C CYS A 187 -0.36 -6.06 -0.28
N VAL A 188 -0.32 -6.85 0.77
CA VAL A 188 0.69 -6.80 1.84
C VAL A 188 1.54 -8.05 1.77
N ILE A 189 2.82 -7.91 1.51
CA ILE A 189 3.77 -9.01 1.42
C ILE A 189 4.54 -9.10 2.74
N PRO A 190 4.35 -10.19 3.53
CA PRO A 190 5.04 -10.36 4.80
C PRO A 190 6.56 -10.43 4.62
N GLN A 191 7.30 -9.67 5.42
CA GLN A 191 8.76 -9.57 5.33
C GLN A 191 9.46 -10.94 5.37
N GLN A 192 8.97 -11.89 6.18
CA GLN A 192 9.56 -13.22 6.28
C GLN A 192 9.38 -14.09 5.04
N ALA A 193 8.49 -13.75 4.13
CA ALA A 193 8.20 -14.51 2.91
C ALA A 193 8.57 -13.77 1.61
N GLU A 194 9.05 -12.52 1.72
CA GLU A 194 9.27 -11.64 0.57
C GLU A 194 10.20 -12.26 -0.49
N GLU A 195 11.33 -12.86 -0.07
CA GLU A 195 12.29 -13.45 -1.00
C GLU A 195 11.66 -14.57 -1.83
N GLU A 196 10.94 -15.49 -1.18
CA GLU A 196 10.29 -16.61 -1.87
C GLU A 196 9.16 -16.12 -2.79
N ILE A 197 8.35 -15.18 -2.32
CA ILE A 197 7.23 -14.62 -3.09
C ILE A 197 7.75 -13.93 -4.35
N PHE A 198 8.70 -13.01 -4.24
CA PHE A 198 9.19 -12.25 -5.39
C PHE A 198 9.98 -13.09 -6.38
N VAL A 199 10.79 -14.04 -5.93
CA VAL A 199 11.48 -14.98 -6.84
C VAL A 199 10.47 -15.74 -7.69
N LYS A 200 9.46 -16.35 -7.06
CA LYS A 200 8.43 -17.11 -7.76
C LYS A 200 7.53 -16.23 -8.63
N ALA A 201 7.24 -14.99 -8.19
CA ALA A 201 6.46 -14.05 -8.99
C ALA A 201 7.19 -13.65 -10.28
N VAL A 202 8.48 -13.39 -10.22
CA VAL A 202 9.31 -13.11 -11.40
C VAL A 202 9.34 -14.31 -12.35
N GLU A 203 9.53 -15.52 -11.84
CA GLU A 203 9.48 -16.74 -12.65
C GLU A 203 8.12 -16.89 -13.36
N LYS A 204 7.02 -16.69 -12.61
CA LYS A 204 5.66 -16.79 -13.15
C LYS A 204 5.41 -15.71 -14.22
N ALA A 205 5.72 -14.43 -13.94
CA ALA A 205 5.51 -13.34 -14.88
C ALA A 205 6.27 -13.53 -16.19
N ARG A 206 7.50 -14.04 -16.12
CA ARG A 206 8.29 -14.40 -17.33
C ARG A 206 7.67 -15.57 -18.09
N GLY A 207 7.12 -16.56 -17.37
CA GLY A 207 6.37 -17.67 -17.95
C GLY A 207 5.09 -17.21 -18.66
N GLU A 208 4.32 -16.33 -18.04
CA GLU A 208 3.10 -15.76 -18.63
C GLU A 208 3.35 -15.04 -19.95
N LYS A 209 4.44 -14.28 -20.07
CA LYS A 209 4.84 -13.64 -21.33
C LYS A 209 5.08 -14.68 -22.47
N THR A 210 5.56 -15.88 -22.13
CA THR A 210 5.74 -16.97 -23.09
C THR A 210 4.41 -17.56 -23.50
N VAL A 211 3.50 -17.78 -22.55
CA VAL A 211 2.14 -18.29 -22.81
C VAL A 211 1.35 -17.30 -23.66
N GLN A 212 1.42 -16.01 -23.33
CA GLN A 212 0.77 -14.96 -24.09
C GLN A 212 1.18 -14.97 -25.57
N LYS A 213 2.48 -15.05 -25.85
CA LYS A 213 3.00 -15.15 -27.23
C LYS A 213 2.48 -16.39 -27.96
N ALA A 214 2.37 -17.53 -27.27
CA ALA A 214 1.85 -18.77 -27.87
C ALA A 214 0.35 -18.63 -28.20
N ILE A 215 -0.44 -17.99 -27.32
CA ILE A 215 -1.86 -17.71 -27.57
C ILE A 215 -2.03 -16.70 -28.72
N GLU A 216 -1.24 -15.63 -28.75
CA GLU A 216 -1.22 -14.67 -29.86
C GLU A 216 -0.87 -15.33 -31.22
N ALA A 217 -0.03 -16.37 -31.20
CA ALA A 217 0.29 -17.17 -32.39
C ALA A 217 -0.82 -18.18 -32.76
N GLY A 218 -1.95 -18.22 -32.02
CA GLY A 218 -3.11 -19.05 -32.32
C GLY A 218 -3.25 -20.32 -31.50
N MET A 219 -2.41 -20.54 -30.47
CA MET A 219 -2.57 -21.67 -29.57
C MET A 219 -3.87 -21.54 -28.77
N ALA A 220 -4.65 -22.63 -28.68
CA ALA A 220 -5.86 -22.63 -27.86
C ALA A 220 -5.53 -22.51 -26.35
N ALA A 221 -6.35 -21.79 -25.57
CA ALA A 221 -6.12 -21.58 -24.14
C ALA A 221 -5.98 -22.90 -23.35
N ALA A 222 -6.83 -23.91 -23.63
CA ALA A 222 -6.74 -25.21 -23.01
C ALA A 222 -5.44 -25.97 -23.38
N GLU A 223 -4.91 -25.76 -24.56
CA GLU A 223 -3.63 -26.32 -25.00
C GLU A 223 -2.45 -25.62 -24.33
N ALA A 224 -2.50 -24.29 -24.27
CA ALA A 224 -1.50 -23.47 -23.58
C ALA A 224 -1.39 -23.89 -22.10
N PHE A 225 -2.52 -24.03 -21.41
CA PHE A 225 -2.53 -24.48 -20.01
C PHE A 225 -1.95 -25.89 -19.84
N ARG A 226 -2.30 -26.85 -20.74
CA ARG A 226 -1.72 -28.21 -20.69
C ARG A 226 -0.20 -28.22 -20.94
N THR A 227 0.28 -27.31 -21.78
CA THR A 227 1.68 -27.24 -22.18
C THR A 227 2.56 -26.53 -21.17
N PHE A 228 2.10 -25.41 -20.64
CA PHE A 228 2.91 -24.52 -19.80
C PHE A 228 2.52 -24.56 -18.30
N GLY A 229 1.32 -25.06 -17.95
CA GLY A 229 0.82 -25.05 -16.58
C GLY A 229 0.51 -23.66 -16.02
N ILE A 230 0.44 -22.64 -16.88
CA ILE A 230 0.22 -21.23 -16.55
C ILE A 230 -0.97 -20.74 -17.37
N MET A 231 -1.84 -19.94 -16.71
CA MET A 231 -2.95 -19.26 -17.34
C MET A 231 -3.27 -18.00 -16.56
#